data_235b106e3661f119174d6c798ea6b1bb
#
_entry.id   235b106e3661f119174d6c798ea6b1bb
#
_cell.length_a   1.000
_cell.length_b   1.000
_cell.length_c   1.000
_cell.angle_alpha   90.00
_cell.angle_beta   90.00
_cell.angle_gamma   90.00
#
_symmetry.space_group_name_H-M   'P 1'
#
loop_
_entity.id
_entity.type
_entity.pdbx_description
1 polymer ?
#
loop_
_entity_poly.entity_id
_entity_poly.type
_entity_poly.pdbx_seq_one_letter_code
_entity_poly.pdbx_strand_id
1 'polypeptide(L)'
;VAQIHLQVGHVHHSGSVAGLSCLTEEERDLGAIILDMGGGTTAISAYLDNKIIFASTVQMGGQHITRDIARVLSLAIGASERIKAIEGSVMMSGAEQQRKFAGGFPSQGDNFVLSHTVSASDSLSLPNGETIERQLLSDIIRTRLDDILEAVDDRLERNRMKQLCGNTIVLTGGASQLTGLSDYVTSCWSRSVRIATPHGLTGLD
;
A
#
# COMPACT_ATOMS: atom_id res chain seq x y z
N VAL A 1 19.06 -1.42 -23.52
CA VAL A 1 18.46 -0.67 -24.63
C VAL A 1 19.46 -0.54 -25.77
N ALA A 2 20.65 0.02 -25.55
CA ALA A 2 21.66 0.18 -26.62
C ALA A 2 22.07 -1.17 -27.29
N GLN A 3 22.16 -2.24 -26.51
CA GLN A 3 22.51 -3.59 -27.00
C GLN A 3 21.48 -4.19 -27.97
N ILE A 4 20.24 -3.69 -27.97
CA ILE A 4 19.17 -4.14 -28.87
C ILE A 4 18.81 -3.07 -29.90
N HIS A 5 19.74 -2.16 -30.17
CA HIS A 5 19.63 -1.10 -31.18
C HIS A 5 18.42 -0.17 -31.02
N LEU A 6 17.89 -0.02 -29.80
CA LEU A 6 16.85 0.95 -29.49
C LEU A 6 17.46 2.23 -28.95
N GLN A 7 16.83 3.34 -29.29
CA GLN A 7 17.13 4.66 -28.73
C GLN A 7 16.14 5.01 -27.62
N VAL A 8 16.65 5.60 -26.53
CA VAL A 8 15.79 6.13 -25.46
C VAL A 8 15.29 7.49 -25.90
N GLY A 9 13.98 7.62 -26.15
CA GLY A 9 13.38 8.92 -26.49
C GLY A 9 13.20 9.78 -25.25
N HIS A 10 12.56 9.25 -24.21
CA HIS A 10 12.25 9.97 -22.97
C HIS A 10 12.36 9.05 -21.76
N VAL A 11 12.61 9.65 -20.60
CA VAL A 11 12.59 8.98 -19.29
C VAL A 11 11.60 9.71 -18.41
N HIS A 12 10.65 8.97 -17.84
CA HIS A 12 9.63 9.52 -16.98
C HIS A 12 9.65 8.82 -15.61
N HIS A 13 9.22 9.53 -14.58
CA HIS A 13 9.01 8.96 -13.25
C HIS A 13 7.80 8.01 -13.27
N SER A 14 7.93 6.80 -12.70
CA SER A 14 6.88 5.77 -12.77
C SER A 14 5.54 6.24 -12.21
N GLY A 15 5.54 6.89 -11.05
CA GLY A 15 4.34 7.44 -10.45
C GLY A 15 3.65 8.50 -11.31
N SER A 16 4.43 9.26 -12.10
CA SER A 16 3.86 10.23 -13.03
C SER A 16 3.15 9.57 -14.21
N VAL A 17 3.72 8.48 -14.72
CA VAL A 17 3.08 7.69 -15.78
C VAL A 17 1.85 6.96 -15.25
N ALA A 18 1.94 6.39 -14.05
CA ALA A 18 0.82 5.76 -13.38
C ALA A 18 -0.36 6.75 -13.21
N GLY A 19 -0.07 8.00 -12.85
CA GLY A 19 -1.09 9.04 -12.75
C GLY A 19 -1.82 9.33 -14.06
N LEU A 20 -1.10 9.36 -15.17
CA LEU A 20 -1.71 9.57 -16.50
C LEU A 20 -2.61 8.42 -16.92
N SER A 21 -2.33 7.19 -16.46
CA SER A 21 -3.09 6.00 -16.85
C SER A 21 -4.20 5.63 -15.86
N CYS A 22 -4.13 6.07 -14.59
CA CYS A 22 -5.04 5.65 -13.52
C CYS A 22 -5.96 6.75 -13.01
N LEU A 23 -5.60 8.05 -13.22
CA LEU A 23 -6.42 9.18 -12.81
C LEU A 23 -7.35 9.60 -13.95
N THR A 24 -8.57 9.96 -13.60
CA THR A 24 -9.46 10.65 -14.53
C THR A 24 -8.97 12.08 -14.81
N GLU A 25 -9.46 12.70 -15.88
CA GLU A 25 -9.16 14.09 -16.18
C GLU A 25 -9.63 15.02 -15.06
N GLU A 26 -10.81 14.78 -14.54
CA GLU A 26 -11.39 15.54 -13.42
C GLU A 26 -10.55 15.43 -12.16
N GLU A 27 -10.06 14.23 -11.80
CA GLU A 27 -9.17 14.04 -10.65
C GLU A 27 -7.84 14.78 -10.82
N ARG A 28 -7.28 14.81 -12.04
CA ARG A 28 -6.05 15.57 -12.30
C ARG A 28 -6.28 17.07 -12.26
N ASP A 29 -7.45 17.53 -12.64
CA ASP A 29 -7.81 18.95 -12.61
C ASP A 29 -8.05 19.44 -11.18
N LEU A 30 -8.91 18.76 -10.44
CA LEU A 30 -9.29 19.11 -9.06
C LEU A 30 -8.17 18.87 -8.03
N GLY A 31 -7.18 18.09 -8.39
CA GLY A 31 -6.07 17.71 -7.52
C GLY A 31 -6.23 16.34 -6.90
N ALA A 32 -5.29 15.45 -7.20
CA ALA A 32 -5.23 14.09 -6.66
C ALA A 32 -3.80 13.66 -6.38
N ILE A 33 -3.65 12.77 -5.40
CA ILE A 33 -2.39 12.09 -5.10
C ILE A 33 -2.50 10.66 -5.58
N ILE A 34 -1.50 10.18 -6.31
CA ILE A 34 -1.40 8.77 -6.70
C ILE A 34 -0.19 8.12 -6.05
N LEU A 35 -0.40 6.91 -5.53
CA LEU A 35 0.63 6.04 -4.98
C LEU A 35 0.73 4.77 -5.83
N ASP A 36 1.82 4.63 -6.56
CA ASP A 36 2.16 3.39 -7.27
C ASP A 36 2.98 2.49 -6.35
N MET A 37 2.30 1.54 -5.72
CA MET A 37 2.84 0.63 -4.71
C MET A 37 3.43 -0.61 -5.38
N GLY A 38 4.68 -0.48 -5.82
CA GLY A 38 5.42 -1.56 -6.47
C GLY A 38 6.01 -2.59 -5.49
N GLY A 39 6.88 -3.47 -6.02
CA GLY A 39 7.57 -4.47 -5.21
C GLY A 39 8.63 -3.88 -4.29
N GLY A 40 9.57 -3.11 -4.85
CA GLY A 40 10.70 -2.52 -4.11
C GLY A 40 10.48 -1.08 -3.65
N THR A 41 9.57 -0.37 -4.30
CA THR A 41 9.36 1.07 -4.11
C THR A 41 7.89 1.41 -4.12
N THR A 42 7.55 2.55 -3.49
CA THR A 42 6.27 3.24 -3.64
C THR A 42 6.54 4.61 -4.27
N ALA A 43 6.10 4.80 -5.50
CA ALA A 43 6.22 6.06 -6.19
C ALA A 43 4.99 6.95 -5.90
N ILE A 44 5.25 8.24 -5.65
CA ILE A 44 4.26 9.23 -5.27
C ILE A 44 4.22 10.27 -6.38
N SER A 45 3.03 10.62 -6.87
CA SER A 45 2.87 11.81 -7.69
C SER A 45 1.61 12.56 -7.29
N ALA A 46 1.67 13.88 -7.37
CA ALA A 46 0.54 14.76 -7.12
C ALA A 46 0.21 15.59 -8.37
N TYR A 47 -1.07 15.69 -8.65
CA TYR A 47 -1.62 16.41 -9.79
C TYR A 47 -2.51 17.55 -9.31
N LEU A 48 -2.52 18.65 -10.07
CA LEU A 48 -3.42 19.79 -9.91
C LEU A 48 -3.46 20.57 -11.24
N ASP A 49 -4.60 21.08 -11.65
CA ASP A 49 -4.80 21.79 -12.92
C ASP A 49 -4.25 20.99 -14.13
N ASN A 50 -4.48 19.67 -14.13
CA ASN A 50 -3.97 18.71 -15.13
C ASN A 50 -2.43 18.65 -15.25
N LYS A 51 -1.69 19.15 -14.27
CA LYS A 51 -0.22 19.15 -14.22
C LYS A 51 0.32 18.33 -13.07
N ILE A 52 1.48 17.74 -13.28
CA ILE A 52 2.24 17.12 -12.20
C ILE A 52 2.92 18.23 -11.40
N ILE A 53 2.52 18.39 -10.16
CA ILE A 53 3.10 19.40 -9.24
C ILE A 53 4.11 18.80 -8.29
N PHE A 54 4.12 17.46 -8.13
CA PHE A 54 5.06 16.76 -7.26
C PHE A 54 5.31 15.35 -7.74
N ALA A 55 6.54 14.87 -7.61
CA ALA A 55 6.93 13.48 -7.81
C ALA A 55 8.03 13.08 -6.83
N SER A 56 7.89 11.92 -6.21
CA SER A 56 8.87 11.38 -5.26
C SER A 56 8.78 9.86 -5.21
N THR A 57 9.74 9.22 -4.54
CA THR A 57 9.77 7.77 -4.36
C THR A 57 10.22 7.42 -2.95
N VAL A 58 9.49 6.52 -2.31
CA VAL A 58 9.87 5.85 -1.07
C VAL A 58 10.49 4.50 -1.45
N GLN A 59 11.65 4.17 -0.87
CA GLN A 59 12.40 2.93 -1.16
C GLN A 59 11.82 1.73 -0.36
N MET A 60 10.51 1.65 -0.28
CA MET A 60 9.77 0.55 0.35
C MET A 60 8.56 0.19 -0.50
N GLY A 61 8.20 -1.09 -0.53
CA GLY A 61 7.06 -1.63 -1.26
C GLY A 61 6.74 -3.06 -0.85
N GLY A 62 5.93 -3.76 -1.63
CA GLY A 62 5.37 -5.08 -1.29
C GLY A 62 6.39 -6.17 -0.96
N GLN A 63 7.61 -6.13 -1.51
CA GLN A 63 8.66 -7.09 -1.19
C GLN A 63 9.20 -6.93 0.25
N HIS A 64 9.09 -5.74 0.84
CA HIS A 64 9.48 -5.54 2.23
C HIS A 64 8.49 -6.27 3.15
N ILE A 65 7.19 -6.20 2.85
CA ILE A 65 6.16 -6.99 3.53
C ILE A 65 6.47 -8.48 3.41
N THR A 66 6.79 -8.97 2.20
CA THR A 66 7.14 -10.38 1.95
C THR A 66 8.33 -10.84 2.78
N ARG A 67 9.36 -9.98 2.89
CA ARG A 67 10.56 -10.28 3.68
C ARG A 67 10.26 -10.33 5.18
N ASP A 68 9.37 -9.48 5.67
CA ASP A 68 8.97 -9.50 7.09
C ASP A 68 8.15 -10.75 7.41
N ILE A 69 7.23 -11.15 6.53
CA ILE A 69 6.51 -12.44 6.64
C ILE A 69 7.50 -13.59 6.67
N ALA A 70 8.47 -13.62 5.73
CA ALA A 70 9.48 -14.65 5.65
C ALA A 70 10.31 -14.74 6.94
N ARG A 71 10.69 -13.60 7.50
CA ARG A 71 11.51 -13.51 8.71
C ARG A 71 10.74 -13.96 9.95
N VAL A 72 9.52 -13.46 10.14
CA VAL A 72 8.73 -13.74 11.34
C VAL A 72 8.22 -15.17 11.36
N LEU A 73 7.78 -15.68 10.21
CA LEU A 73 7.23 -17.04 10.08
C LEU A 73 8.28 -18.10 9.66
N SER A 74 9.55 -17.71 9.58
CA SER A 74 10.65 -18.62 9.16
C SER A 74 10.38 -19.36 7.86
N LEU A 75 9.80 -18.66 6.85
CA LEU A 75 9.41 -19.22 5.56
C LEU A 75 10.36 -18.80 4.45
N ALA A 76 10.40 -19.60 3.37
CA ALA A 76 11.05 -19.18 2.13
C ALA A 76 10.31 -17.97 1.50
N ILE A 77 11.05 -17.05 0.85
CA ILE A 77 10.50 -15.82 0.25
C ILE A 77 9.35 -16.13 -0.73
N GLY A 78 9.48 -17.17 -1.57
CA GLY A 78 8.41 -17.53 -2.51
C GLY A 78 7.13 -18.04 -1.83
N ALA A 79 7.25 -18.74 -0.70
CA ALA A 79 6.11 -19.15 0.11
C ALA A 79 5.44 -17.96 0.78
N SER A 80 6.24 -17.04 1.32
CA SER A 80 5.77 -15.79 1.95
C SER A 80 5.04 -14.88 0.96
N GLU A 81 5.55 -14.76 -0.28
CA GLU A 81 4.88 -14.00 -1.34
C GLU A 81 3.52 -14.62 -1.68
N ARG A 82 3.46 -15.95 -1.78
CA ARG A 82 2.21 -16.67 -2.06
C ARG A 82 1.19 -16.49 -0.93
N ILE A 83 1.62 -16.61 0.33
CA ILE A 83 0.75 -16.39 1.50
C ILE A 83 0.25 -14.95 1.52
N LYS A 84 1.12 -13.97 1.33
CA LYS A 84 0.73 -12.57 1.23
C LYS A 84 -0.31 -12.33 0.13
N ALA A 85 -0.14 -12.93 -1.04
CA ALA A 85 -1.02 -12.72 -2.18
C ALA A 85 -2.41 -13.37 -2.00
N ILE A 86 -2.49 -14.53 -1.33
CA ILE A 86 -3.73 -15.29 -1.19
C ILE A 86 -4.46 -14.95 0.11
N GLU A 87 -3.71 -14.85 1.23
CA GLU A 87 -4.26 -14.74 2.58
C GLU A 87 -4.02 -13.36 3.21
N GLY A 88 -3.23 -12.51 2.53
CA GLY A 88 -2.86 -11.20 3.05
C GLY A 88 -4.04 -10.24 3.12
N SER A 89 -4.33 -9.75 4.32
CA SER A 89 -5.38 -8.78 4.60
C SER A 89 -4.88 -7.75 5.60
N VAL A 90 -5.35 -6.53 5.45
CA VAL A 90 -5.13 -5.44 6.40
C VAL A 90 -6.42 -5.07 7.14
N MET A 91 -7.46 -5.87 6.99
CA MET A 91 -8.73 -5.63 7.68
C MET A 91 -8.54 -5.70 9.20
N MET A 92 -9.08 -4.71 9.87
CA MET A 92 -9.06 -4.65 11.34
C MET A 92 -10.16 -5.53 11.91
N SER A 93 -9.88 -6.22 13.02
CA SER A 93 -10.94 -6.84 13.80
C SER A 93 -11.89 -5.77 14.34
N GLY A 94 -13.18 -6.09 14.52
CA GLY A 94 -14.18 -5.12 14.98
C GLY A 94 -13.84 -4.44 16.31
N ALA A 95 -13.04 -5.10 17.17
CA ALA A 95 -12.57 -4.54 18.43
C ALA A 95 -11.50 -3.45 18.24
N GLU A 96 -10.68 -3.53 17.21
CA GLU A 96 -9.65 -2.53 16.89
C GLU A 96 -10.22 -1.32 16.17
N GLN A 97 -11.27 -1.51 15.34
CA GLN A 97 -11.99 -0.40 14.73
C GLN A 97 -12.55 0.56 15.78
N GLN A 98 -13.12 0.04 16.87
CA GLN A 98 -13.64 0.87 17.96
C GLN A 98 -12.57 1.66 18.72
N ARG A 99 -11.34 1.14 18.82
CA ARG A 99 -10.23 1.82 19.51
C ARG A 99 -9.62 2.97 18.69
N LYS A 100 -9.51 2.83 17.37
CA LYS A 100 -8.99 3.91 16.49
C LYS A 100 -9.95 5.11 16.39
N PHE A 101 -11.25 4.91 16.49
CA PHE A 101 -12.21 6.02 16.55
C PHE A 101 -12.13 6.84 17.84
N ALA A 102 -11.43 6.35 18.87
CA ALA A 102 -11.25 7.05 20.16
C ALA A 102 -10.01 7.96 20.23
N GLY A 103 -9.22 8.10 19.14
CA GLY A 103 -8.14 9.09 19.01
C GLY A 103 -6.72 8.53 19.06
N GLY A 104 -5.96 8.81 18.03
CA GLY A 104 -4.50 8.76 18.01
C GLY A 104 -3.87 7.45 17.54
N PHE A 105 -2.74 7.57 16.83
CA PHE A 105 -1.84 6.46 16.53
C PHE A 105 -1.46 5.74 17.83
N PRO A 106 -1.40 4.39 17.88
CA PRO A 106 -0.94 3.68 19.03
C PRO A 106 0.53 4.02 19.29
N SER A 107 0.82 4.61 20.45
CA SER A 107 2.20 4.80 20.92
C SER A 107 2.83 3.44 21.20
N GLN A 108 4.10 3.26 20.80
CA GLN A 108 4.92 2.10 21.16
C GLN A 108 4.95 1.95 22.68
N GLY A 109 4.24 1.00 23.24
CA GLY A 109 4.28 0.73 24.68
C GLY A 109 3.17 -0.11 25.26
N ASP A 110 2.08 -0.33 24.55
CA ASP A 110 0.98 -1.12 25.09
C ASP A 110 1.29 -2.62 24.98
N ASN A 111 1.54 -3.25 26.12
CA ASN A 111 1.66 -4.70 26.25
C ASN A 111 0.42 -5.38 25.68
N PHE A 112 0.59 -6.03 24.54
CA PHE A 112 -0.43 -6.84 23.89
C PHE A 112 -0.71 -8.08 24.74
N VAL A 113 -1.80 -8.07 25.47
CA VAL A 113 -2.29 -9.26 26.20
C VAL A 113 -3.10 -10.10 25.23
N LEU A 114 -2.50 -11.20 24.77
CA LEU A 114 -3.17 -12.26 24.00
C LEU A 114 -4.24 -12.93 24.87
N SER A 115 -5.50 -12.54 24.71
CA SER A 115 -6.64 -13.29 25.22
C SER A 115 -7.78 -13.28 24.20
N HIS A 116 -7.67 -14.13 23.18
CA HIS A 116 -8.80 -14.46 22.32
C HIS A 116 -8.91 -15.99 22.18
N THR A 117 -10.09 -16.51 22.45
CA THR A 117 -10.52 -17.86 22.05
C THR A 117 -10.51 -17.93 20.51
N VAL A 118 -9.52 -18.60 19.96
CA VAL A 118 -9.34 -18.79 18.52
C VAL A 118 -10.47 -19.67 17.98
N SER A 119 -11.31 -19.12 17.13
CA SER A 119 -12.22 -19.92 16.31
C SER A 119 -11.40 -20.65 15.26
N ALA A 120 -11.71 -21.92 14.99
CA ALA A 120 -11.00 -22.72 13.98
C ALA A 120 -11.01 -22.10 12.54
N SER A 121 -11.89 -21.14 12.29
CA SER A 121 -11.98 -20.35 11.05
C SER A 121 -10.89 -19.27 10.92
N ASP A 122 -10.19 -18.91 12.00
CA ASP A 122 -9.19 -17.83 12.03
C ASP A 122 -7.75 -18.35 11.94
N SER A 123 -7.56 -19.66 11.78
CA SER A 123 -6.24 -20.28 11.66
C SER A 123 -5.84 -20.47 10.20
N LEU A 124 -4.54 -20.31 9.94
CA LEU A 124 -3.90 -20.49 8.65
C LEU A 124 -2.79 -21.53 8.76
N SER A 125 -2.88 -22.59 7.94
CA SER A 125 -1.82 -23.61 7.85
C SER A 125 -0.71 -23.14 6.92
N LEU A 126 0.52 -23.18 7.42
CA LEU A 126 1.71 -22.76 6.70
C LEU A 126 2.35 -23.94 5.94
N PRO A 127 3.12 -23.67 4.87
CA PRO A 127 3.82 -24.70 4.11
C PRO A 127 4.85 -25.51 4.90
N ASN A 128 5.32 -24.99 6.03
CA ASN A 128 6.24 -25.69 6.95
C ASN A 128 5.51 -26.64 7.93
N GLY A 129 4.18 -26.75 7.83
CA GLY A 129 3.35 -27.58 8.71
C GLY A 129 2.88 -26.90 9.99
N GLU A 130 3.32 -25.68 10.27
CA GLU A 130 2.83 -24.88 11.40
C GLU A 130 1.47 -24.28 11.09
N THR A 131 0.73 -23.95 12.15
CA THR A 131 -0.56 -23.24 12.07
C THR A 131 -0.44 -21.93 12.85
N ILE A 132 -0.81 -20.83 12.21
CA ILE A 132 -0.82 -19.50 12.82
C ILE A 132 -2.22 -18.90 12.81
N GLU A 133 -2.44 -17.89 13.64
CA GLU A 133 -3.63 -17.06 13.55
C GLU A 133 -3.52 -16.10 12.35
N ARG A 134 -4.61 -15.91 11.60
CA ARG A 134 -4.69 -14.95 10.49
C ARG A 134 -4.38 -13.53 10.96
N GLN A 135 -4.72 -13.22 12.20
CA GLN A 135 -4.41 -11.94 12.85
C GLN A 135 -2.91 -11.67 12.86
N LEU A 136 -2.08 -12.65 13.20
CA LEU A 136 -0.62 -12.49 13.20
C LEU A 136 -0.08 -12.11 11.81
N LEU A 137 -0.60 -12.74 10.74
CA LEU A 137 -0.23 -12.36 9.37
C LEU A 137 -0.65 -10.91 9.05
N SER A 138 -1.86 -10.53 9.44
CA SER A 138 -2.37 -9.17 9.25
C SER A 138 -1.53 -8.13 10.01
N ASP A 139 -1.09 -8.43 11.21
CA ASP A 139 -0.27 -7.54 12.04
C ASP A 139 1.13 -7.34 11.44
N ILE A 140 1.74 -8.41 10.92
CA ILE A 140 3.03 -8.31 10.20
C ILE A 140 2.87 -7.39 8.98
N ILE A 141 1.82 -7.58 8.19
CA ILE A 141 1.55 -6.77 7.00
C ILE A 141 1.31 -5.31 7.37
N ARG A 142 0.47 -5.04 8.37
CA ARG A 142 0.14 -3.68 8.82
C ARG A 142 1.37 -2.94 9.32
N THR A 143 2.20 -3.57 10.16
CA THR A 143 3.41 -2.95 10.69
C THR A 143 4.28 -2.39 9.55
N ARG A 144 4.47 -3.16 8.48
CA ARG A 144 5.26 -2.69 7.34
C ARG A 144 4.50 -1.65 6.50
N LEU A 145 3.19 -1.76 6.38
CA LEU A 145 2.38 -0.75 5.69
C LEU A 145 2.41 0.59 6.43
N ASP A 146 2.37 0.58 7.75
CA ASP A 146 2.48 1.80 8.56
C ASP A 146 3.82 2.51 8.29
N ASP A 147 4.95 1.77 8.24
CA ASP A 147 6.25 2.34 7.86
C ASP A 147 6.23 2.97 6.46
N ILE A 148 5.57 2.30 5.49
CA ILE A 148 5.45 2.83 4.12
C ILE A 148 4.59 4.09 4.10
N LEU A 149 3.43 4.05 4.75
CA LEU A 149 2.49 5.17 4.78
C LEU A 149 3.07 6.37 5.54
N GLU A 150 3.78 6.16 6.65
CA GLU A 150 4.48 7.21 7.38
C GLU A 150 5.54 7.88 6.51
N ALA A 151 6.36 7.10 5.80
CA ALA A 151 7.36 7.64 4.89
C ALA A 151 6.75 8.40 3.71
N VAL A 152 5.60 7.98 3.19
CA VAL A 152 4.83 8.70 2.17
C VAL A 152 4.29 9.99 2.75
N ASP A 153 3.70 9.93 3.93
CA ASP A 153 3.10 11.04 4.66
C ASP A 153 4.11 12.16 4.89
N ASP A 154 5.28 11.82 5.39
CA ASP A 154 6.43 12.71 5.57
C ASP A 154 6.80 13.46 4.27
N ARG A 155 6.81 12.76 3.12
CA ARG A 155 7.12 13.37 1.82
C ARG A 155 6.04 14.35 1.39
N LEU A 156 4.78 14.01 1.59
CA LEU A 156 3.64 14.85 1.25
C LEU A 156 3.56 16.09 2.15
N GLU A 157 3.79 15.94 3.46
CA GLU A 157 3.74 17.06 4.41
C GLU A 157 4.88 18.06 4.19
N ARG A 158 6.13 17.59 4.09
CA ARG A 158 7.30 18.45 3.85
C ARG A 158 7.17 19.30 2.60
N ASN A 159 6.42 18.82 1.61
CA ASN A 159 6.17 19.53 0.36
C ASN A 159 4.77 20.18 0.29
N ARG A 160 4.00 20.19 1.38
CA ARG A 160 2.66 20.77 1.49
C ARG A 160 1.64 20.20 0.49
N MET A 161 1.87 19.00 -0.01
CA MET A 161 1.00 18.38 -1.03
C MET A 161 -0.38 18.05 -0.48
N LYS A 162 -0.49 17.76 0.81
CA LYS A 162 -1.78 17.51 1.47
C LYS A 162 -2.70 18.72 1.49
N GLN A 163 -2.16 19.94 1.49
CA GLN A 163 -2.95 21.17 1.45
C GLN A 163 -3.30 21.60 0.02
N LEU A 164 -2.42 21.30 -0.93
CA LEU A 164 -2.56 21.73 -2.32
C LEU A 164 -3.47 20.79 -3.13
N CYS A 165 -3.39 19.48 -2.89
CA CYS A 165 -4.20 18.51 -3.60
C CYS A 165 -5.56 18.30 -2.94
N GLY A 166 -6.55 17.94 -3.75
CA GLY A 166 -7.89 17.56 -3.30
C GLY A 166 -7.90 16.38 -2.32
N ASN A 167 -9.07 15.94 -1.94
CA ASN A 167 -9.25 14.87 -0.95
C ASN A 167 -9.08 13.45 -1.51
N THR A 168 -8.69 13.31 -2.78
CA THR A 168 -8.62 12.04 -3.48
C THR A 168 -7.21 11.46 -3.48
N ILE A 169 -7.10 10.21 -3.04
CA ILE A 169 -5.90 9.39 -3.13
C ILE A 169 -6.20 8.17 -3.98
N VAL A 170 -5.34 7.89 -4.93
CA VAL A 170 -5.47 6.73 -5.81
C VAL A 170 -4.31 5.79 -5.58
N LEU A 171 -4.60 4.53 -5.29
CA LEU A 171 -3.63 3.46 -5.12
C LEU A 171 -3.55 2.62 -6.38
N THR A 172 -2.36 2.29 -6.81
CA THR A 172 -2.11 1.38 -7.93
C THR A 172 -0.85 0.55 -7.68
N GLY A 173 -0.50 -0.34 -8.57
CA GLY A 173 0.63 -1.26 -8.43
C GLY A 173 0.27 -2.54 -7.69
N GLY A 174 1.17 -3.53 -7.73
CA GLY A 174 0.88 -4.88 -7.21
C GLY A 174 0.58 -4.93 -5.70
N ALA A 175 1.26 -4.10 -4.90
CA ALA A 175 1.04 -4.09 -3.46
C ALA A 175 -0.29 -3.42 -3.05
N SER A 176 -0.90 -2.63 -3.94
CA SER A 176 -2.22 -2.02 -3.71
C SER A 176 -3.37 -3.05 -3.68
N GLN A 177 -3.11 -4.26 -4.16
CA GLN A 177 -4.11 -5.35 -4.22
C GLN A 177 -4.33 -6.07 -2.88
N LEU A 178 -3.62 -5.68 -1.82
CA LEU A 178 -3.86 -6.23 -0.48
C LEU A 178 -5.30 -5.97 -0.03
N THR A 179 -5.96 -7.03 0.43
CA THR A 179 -7.36 -6.97 0.87
C THR A 179 -7.54 -5.96 2.00
N GLY A 180 -8.47 -5.03 1.82
CA GLY A 180 -8.80 -3.99 2.81
C GLY A 180 -7.85 -2.78 2.82
N LEU A 181 -6.88 -2.69 1.89
CA LEU A 181 -5.89 -1.60 1.90
C LEU A 181 -6.51 -0.22 1.69
N SER A 182 -7.49 -0.07 0.79
CA SER A 182 -8.18 1.21 0.56
C SER A 182 -8.84 1.74 1.81
N ASP A 183 -9.55 0.88 2.54
CA ASP A 183 -10.24 1.24 3.78
C ASP A 183 -9.23 1.56 4.89
N TYR A 184 -8.14 0.79 4.94
CA TYR A 184 -7.05 1.03 5.88
C TYR A 184 -6.42 2.41 5.67
N VAL A 185 -6.03 2.76 4.44
CA VAL A 185 -5.45 4.08 4.11
C VAL A 185 -6.47 5.20 4.35
N THR A 186 -7.75 4.97 4.00
CA THR A 186 -8.84 5.92 4.31
C THR A 186 -8.90 6.22 5.80
N SER A 187 -8.82 5.19 6.65
CA SER A 187 -8.85 5.36 8.11
C SER A 187 -7.62 6.09 8.65
N CYS A 188 -6.44 5.90 8.05
CA CYS A 188 -5.20 6.56 8.47
C CYS A 188 -5.17 8.05 8.11
N TRP A 189 -5.66 8.40 6.92
CA TRP A 189 -5.50 9.75 6.38
C TRP A 189 -6.79 10.57 6.30
N SER A 190 -7.94 9.98 6.62
CA SER A 190 -9.27 10.61 6.54
C SER A 190 -9.53 11.23 5.16
N ARG A 191 -9.10 10.54 4.09
CA ARG A 191 -9.26 10.94 2.70
C ARG A 191 -9.98 9.88 1.91
N SER A 192 -10.61 10.27 0.79
CA SER A 192 -11.21 9.33 -0.15
C SER A 192 -10.11 8.55 -0.87
N VAL A 193 -10.11 7.22 -0.69
CA VAL A 193 -9.10 6.33 -1.27
C VAL A 193 -9.78 5.34 -2.20
N ARG A 194 -9.24 5.17 -3.40
CA ARG A 194 -9.64 4.12 -4.34
C ARG A 194 -8.44 3.39 -4.91
N ILE A 195 -8.65 2.14 -5.29
CA ILE A 195 -7.68 1.38 -6.08
C ILE A 195 -8.00 1.60 -7.55
N ALA A 196 -6.98 1.81 -8.36
CA ALA A 196 -7.12 1.96 -9.81
C ALA A 196 -6.20 1.01 -10.57
N THR A 197 -6.70 0.56 -11.69
CA THR A 197 -5.95 -0.11 -12.74
C THR A 197 -5.77 0.83 -13.93
N PRO A 198 -4.69 0.72 -14.71
CA PRO A 198 -4.51 1.52 -15.92
C PRO A 198 -5.68 1.38 -16.89
N HIS A 199 -6.15 2.50 -17.45
CA HIS A 199 -7.16 2.50 -18.49
C HIS A 199 -6.58 2.98 -19.83
N GLY A 200 -7.33 2.77 -20.90
CA GLY A 200 -6.96 3.23 -22.23
C GLY A 200 -5.94 2.36 -22.96
N LEU A 201 -5.56 1.22 -22.39
CA LEU A 201 -4.75 0.22 -23.06
C LEU A 201 -5.68 -0.84 -23.68
N THR A 202 -5.74 -0.91 -25.00
CA THR A 202 -6.43 -1.98 -25.73
C THR A 202 -5.45 -3.12 -26.02
N GLY A 203 -5.86 -4.38 -25.81
CA GLY A 203 -5.05 -5.56 -26.14
C GLY A 203 -4.22 -6.13 -24.97
N LEU A 204 -4.60 -5.83 -23.74
CA LEU A 204 -4.10 -6.46 -22.51
C LEU A 204 -5.23 -7.28 -21.87
N ASP A 205 -5.79 -8.23 -22.61
CA ASP A 205 -6.77 -9.22 -22.12
C ASP A 205 -6.04 -10.44 -21.56
#